data_49d3509b4ada159cc75d9693b0022ef9
#
_entry.id   49d3509b4ada159cc75d9693b0022ef9
#
_cell.length_a   1.000
_cell.length_b   1.000
_cell.length_c   1.000
_cell.angle_alpha   90.00
_cell.angle_beta   90.00
_cell.angle_gamma   90.00
#
_symmetry.space_group_name_H-M   'P 1'
#
loop_
_entity.id
_entity.type
_entity.pdbx_description
1 polymer ?
#
loop_
_entity_poly.entity_id
_entity_poly.type
_entity_poly.pdbx_seq_one_letter_code
_entity_poly.pdbx_strand_id
1 'polypeptide(L)'
;MSMAGKDGFRNRWEYAKELAPNNYEHQKEMFKSITYYATSFMRNMQNRKKFVQNHPKKLEVAQEIIKWRNDKKIVTFSANVKMAESFKNGYVYTGKEGKKKNRITLEEFSKLSSGCIHSCKMAIEGLNLPDLTVGIMLGIDSSKTKAIQSLGRICRLSKGKLGAEFFTLVINNTVETKWMQNAKTDSKIEIIDVANLYKVLRGEPYELYNRKLNNYTFRF
;
A
#
# COMPACT_ATOMS: atom_id res chain seq x y z
N MET A 1 0.29 -26.04 -7.09
CA MET A 1 0.82 -26.35 -5.74
C MET A 1 1.55 -25.15 -5.18
N SER A 2 1.35 -24.80 -3.91
CA SER A 2 2.18 -23.78 -3.25
C SER A 2 3.52 -24.41 -2.85
N MET A 3 4.63 -23.78 -3.25
CA MET A 3 5.99 -24.20 -2.87
C MET A 3 6.54 -23.43 -1.68
N ALA A 4 5.74 -22.56 -1.05
CA ALA A 4 6.15 -21.69 0.06
C ALA A 4 5.42 -22.03 1.37
N GLY A 5 6.02 -21.66 2.51
CA GLY A 5 5.44 -21.89 3.84
C GLY A 5 5.55 -23.33 4.33
N LYS A 6 4.79 -23.67 5.39
CA LYS A 6 4.77 -25.03 5.99
C LYS A 6 4.25 -26.08 5.00
N ASP A 7 3.15 -25.77 4.30
CA ASP A 7 2.61 -26.64 3.25
C ASP A 7 3.56 -26.74 2.07
N GLY A 8 4.31 -25.68 1.78
CA GLY A 8 5.35 -25.68 0.75
C GLY A 8 6.52 -26.61 1.06
N PHE A 9 6.86 -26.85 2.34
CA PHE A 9 7.90 -27.84 2.69
C PHE A 9 7.48 -29.24 2.24
N ARG A 10 6.28 -29.66 2.58
CA ARG A 10 5.74 -30.98 2.19
C ARG A 10 5.68 -31.11 0.67
N ASN A 11 5.17 -30.14 -0.02
CA ASN A 11 5.06 -30.14 -1.48
C ASN A 11 6.43 -30.23 -2.17
N ARG A 12 7.46 -29.52 -1.64
CA ARG A 12 8.84 -29.60 -2.18
C ARG A 12 9.45 -30.99 -1.98
N TRP A 13 9.17 -31.60 -0.83
CA TRP A 13 9.69 -32.91 -0.53
C TRP A 13 9.04 -34.00 -1.39
N GLU A 14 7.71 -33.97 -1.55
CA GLU A 14 7.00 -34.89 -2.45
C GLU A 14 7.48 -34.74 -3.90
N TYR A 15 7.66 -33.50 -4.37
CA TYR A 15 8.21 -33.26 -5.72
C TYR A 15 9.65 -33.76 -5.87
N ALA A 16 10.49 -33.63 -4.86
CA ALA A 16 11.84 -34.18 -4.88
C ALA A 16 11.84 -35.72 -4.96
N LYS A 17 10.90 -36.40 -4.32
CA LYS A 17 10.71 -37.83 -4.46
C LYS A 17 10.27 -38.27 -5.86
N GLU A 18 9.37 -37.49 -6.48
CA GLU A 18 8.93 -37.75 -7.86
C GLU A 18 10.12 -37.63 -8.85
N LEU A 19 11.03 -36.67 -8.64
CA LEU A 19 12.19 -36.45 -9.50
C LEU A 19 13.33 -37.48 -9.31
N ALA A 20 13.44 -38.07 -8.14
CA ALA A 20 14.48 -39.02 -7.80
C ALA A 20 13.92 -40.26 -7.06
N PRO A 21 13.08 -41.06 -7.72
CA PRO A 21 12.46 -42.22 -7.09
C PRO A 21 13.55 -43.23 -6.65
N ASN A 22 13.37 -43.76 -5.43
CA ASN A 22 14.23 -44.82 -4.85
C ASN A 22 15.69 -44.41 -4.54
N ASN A 23 16.03 -43.11 -4.59
CA ASN A 23 17.37 -42.63 -4.22
C ASN A 23 17.26 -41.49 -3.20
N TYR A 24 17.39 -41.83 -1.92
CA TYR A 24 17.20 -40.89 -0.80
C TYR A 24 18.23 -39.74 -0.81
N GLU A 25 19.49 -39.98 -1.14
CA GLU A 25 20.49 -38.92 -1.19
C GLU A 25 20.19 -37.94 -2.34
N HIS A 26 19.83 -38.44 -3.50
CA HIS A 26 19.44 -37.60 -4.63
C HIS A 26 18.12 -36.85 -4.34
N GLN A 27 17.17 -37.42 -3.61
CA GLN A 27 15.98 -36.71 -3.13
C GLN A 27 16.34 -35.52 -2.25
N LYS A 28 17.32 -35.66 -1.35
CA LYS A 28 17.81 -34.56 -0.51
C LYS A 28 18.43 -33.43 -1.35
N GLU A 29 19.22 -33.76 -2.35
CA GLU A 29 19.84 -32.76 -3.25
C GLU A 29 18.76 -32.03 -4.05
N MET A 30 17.81 -32.75 -4.63
CA MET A 30 16.68 -32.15 -5.33
C MET A 30 15.87 -31.24 -4.42
N PHE A 31 15.57 -31.69 -3.20
CA PHE A 31 14.85 -30.88 -2.22
C PHE A 31 15.60 -29.57 -1.88
N LYS A 32 16.92 -29.62 -1.69
CA LYS A 32 17.74 -28.41 -1.45
C LYS A 32 17.64 -27.45 -2.63
N SER A 33 17.80 -27.95 -3.85
CA SER A 33 17.70 -27.14 -5.09
C SER A 33 16.33 -26.49 -5.25
N ILE A 34 15.26 -27.28 -5.12
CA ILE A 34 13.88 -26.79 -5.21
C ILE A 34 13.62 -25.72 -4.13
N THR A 35 14.12 -25.96 -2.90
CA THR A 35 13.98 -25.01 -1.80
C THR A 35 14.72 -23.71 -2.09
N TYR A 36 15.93 -23.76 -2.62
CA TYR A 36 16.71 -22.60 -3.00
C TYR A 36 15.97 -21.77 -4.06
N TYR A 37 15.51 -22.38 -5.15
CA TYR A 37 14.79 -21.68 -6.21
C TYR A 37 13.46 -21.10 -5.73
N ALA A 38 12.67 -21.85 -4.96
CA ALA A 38 11.41 -21.39 -4.41
C ALA A 38 11.58 -20.19 -3.47
N THR A 39 12.60 -20.22 -2.59
CA THR A 39 12.88 -19.13 -1.66
C THR A 39 13.44 -17.90 -2.39
N SER A 40 14.29 -18.10 -3.38
CA SER A 40 14.83 -17.03 -4.24
C SER A 40 13.71 -16.34 -5.04
N PHE A 41 12.80 -17.10 -5.62
CA PHE A 41 11.63 -16.57 -6.30
C PHE A 41 10.77 -15.72 -5.36
N MET A 42 10.44 -16.23 -4.18
CA MET A 42 9.64 -15.48 -3.19
C MET A 42 10.33 -14.21 -2.72
N ARG A 43 11.66 -14.26 -2.51
CA ARG A 43 12.46 -13.08 -2.16
C ARG A 43 12.41 -12.02 -3.26
N ASN A 44 12.58 -12.43 -4.52
CA ASN A 44 12.51 -11.52 -5.66
C ASN A 44 11.13 -10.89 -5.82
N MET A 45 10.06 -11.67 -5.65
CA MET A 45 8.69 -11.15 -5.63
C MET A 45 8.48 -10.10 -4.54
N GLN A 46 8.97 -10.36 -3.32
CA GLN A 46 8.89 -9.41 -2.21
C GLN A 46 9.73 -8.16 -2.47
N ASN A 47 10.92 -8.29 -3.04
CA ASN A 47 11.78 -7.15 -3.38
C ASN A 47 11.13 -6.26 -4.45
N ARG A 48 10.57 -6.85 -5.49
CA ARG A 48 9.79 -6.10 -6.51
C ARG A 48 8.63 -5.35 -5.88
N LYS A 49 7.85 -6.00 -5.02
CA LYS A 49 6.76 -5.36 -4.28
C LYS A 49 7.26 -4.18 -3.44
N LYS A 50 8.33 -4.39 -2.65
CA LYS A 50 8.94 -3.33 -1.83
C LYS A 50 9.43 -2.16 -2.67
N PHE A 51 10.08 -2.43 -3.82
CA PHE A 51 10.56 -1.40 -4.73
C PHE A 51 9.41 -0.50 -5.22
N VAL A 52 8.32 -1.10 -5.71
CA VAL A 52 7.16 -0.36 -6.21
C VAL A 52 6.48 0.43 -5.09
N GLN A 53 6.28 -0.19 -3.92
CA GLN A 53 5.62 0.45 -2.79
C GLN A 53 6.42 1.61 -2.20
N ASN A 54 7.76 1.58 -2.29
CA ASN A 54 8.66 2.60 -1.74
C ASN A 54 9.22 3.53 -2.82
N HIS A 55 8.62 3.56 -3.99
CA HIS A 55 9.14 4.38 -5.09
C HIS A 55 9.19 5.86 -4.70
N PRO A 56 10.35 6.57 -4.85
CA PRO A 56 10.53 7.94 -4.39
C PRO A 56 9.49 8.92 -4.93
N LYS A 57 9.05 8.72 -6.17
CA LYS A 57 8.04 9.58 -6.81
C LYS A 57 6.71 9.60 -6.05
N LYS A 58 6.35 8.54 -5.33
CA LYS A 58 5.15 8.54 -4.47
C LYS A 58 5.30 9.50 -3.30
N LEU A 59 6.49 9.56 -2.70
CA LEU A 59 6.77 10.50 -1.62
C LEU A 59 6.69 11.95 -2.12
N GLU A 60 7.29 12.25 -3.27
CA GLU A 60 7.23 13.57 -3.89
C GLU A 60 5.78 13.99 -4.16
N VAL A 61 5.00 13.14 -4.82
CA VAL A 61 3.59 13.43 -5.13
C VAL A 61 2.76 13.58 -3.86
N ALA A 62 2.98 12.76 -2.83
CA ALA A 62 2.30 12.90 -1.55
C ALA A 62 2.63 14.23 -0.87
N GLN A 63 3.89 14.66 -0.90
CA GLN A 63 4.31 15.96 -0.36
C GLN A 63 3.65 17.14 -1.09
N GLU A 64 3.50 17.04 -2.41
CA GLU A 64 2.77 18.07 -3.17
C GLU A 64 1.27 18.11 -2.80
N ILE A 65 0.61 16.97 -2.66
CA ILE A 65 -0.78 16.93 -2.19
C ILE A 65 -0.90 17.59 -0.81
N ILE A 66 0.00 17.26 0.12
CA ILE A 66 0.03 17.83 1.48
C ILE A 66 0.19 19.36 1.41
N LYS A 67 1.08 19.84 0.56
CA LYS A 67 1.31 21.30 0.37
C LYS A 67 0.06 22.02 -0.13
N TRP A 68 -0.68 21.43 -1.08
CA TRP A 68 -1.90 22.00 -1.64
C TRP A 68 -3.13 21.86 -0.72
N ARG A 69 -3.05 21.04 0.31
CA ARG A 69 -4.12 20.79 1.30
C ARG A 69 -3.68 21.13 2.73
N ASN A 70 -2.77 22.09 2.87
CA ASN A 70 -2.15 22.46 4.16
C ASN A 70 -3.15 23.01 5.18
N ASP A 71 -4.32 23.46 4.74
CA ASP A 71 -5.46 23.89 5.55
C ASP A 71 -6.31 22.73 6.10
N LYS A 72 -6.00 21.49 5.73
CA LYS A 72 -6.77 20.28 6.07
C LYS A 72 -6.04 19.40 7.07
N LYS A 73 -6.82 18.52 7.75
CA LYS A 73 -6.27 17.38 8.47
C LYS A 73 -6.02 16.22 7.51
N ILE A 74 -4.77 15.80 7.42
CA ILE A 74 -4.28 14.82 6.44
C ILE A 74 -3.73 13.60 7.15
N VAL A 75 -4.05 12.41 6.66
CA VAL A 75 -3.36 11.17 7.02
C VAL A 75 -2.67 10.56 5.82
N THR A 76 -1.42 10.14 5.99
CA THR A 76 -0.73 9.34 4.97
C THR A 76 -0.56 7.90 5.45
N PHE A 77 -0.73 6.95 4.53
CA PHE A 77 -0.56 5.52 4.78
C PHE A 77 0.60 4.99 3.96
N SER A 78 1.72 4.83 4.61
CA SER A 78 2.95 4.32 4.00
C SER A 78 2.99 2.79 4.04
N ALA A 79 3.74 2.20 3.11
CA ALA A 79 3.92 0.75 3.05
C ALA A 79 4.73 0.21 4.24
N ASN A 80 5.62 1.03 4.79
CA ASN A 80 6.49 0.68 5.91
C ASN A 80 6.84 1.92 6.75
N VAL A 81 7.45 1.66 7.91
CA VAL A 81 7.83 2.68 8.89
C VAL A 81 8.84 3.67 8.30
N LYS A 82 9.87 3.19 7.57
CA LYS A 82 10.90 4.04 7.00
C LYS A 82 10.33 5.10 6.05
N MET A 83 9.32 4.74 5.26
CA MET A 83 8.64 5.68 4.38
C MET A 83 7.78 6.68 5.15
N ALA A 84 7.12 6.26 6.24
CA ALA A 84 6.38 7.16 7.10
C ALA A 84 7.31 8.18 7.79
N GLU A 85 8.50 7.75 8.22
CA GLU A 85 9.54 8.59 8.83
C GLU A 85 10.25 9.51 7.80
N SER A 86 10.10 9.27 6.49
CA SER A 86 10.74 10.09 5.42
C SER A 86 10.01 11.41 5.15
N PHE A 87 8.82 11.61 5.69
CA PHE A 87 8.15 12.91 5.63
C PHE A 87 8.83 13.90 6.57
N LYS A 88 9.11 15.10 6.06
CA LYS A 88 9.87 16.11 6.83
C LYS A 88 9.04 16.80 7.91
N ASN A 89 7.72 16.92 7.70
CA ASN A 89 6.82 17.67 8.57
C ASN A 89 5.61 16.81 8.93
N GLY A 90 5.10 16.97 10.15
CA GLY A 90 3.94 16.25 10.64
C GLY A 90 4.26 15.24 11.74
N TYR A 91 3.25 14.58 12.21
CA TYR A 91 3.33 13.58 13.27
C TYR A 91 3.57 12.19 12.69
N VAL A 92 4.41 11.40 13.33
CA VAL A 92 4.65 9.99 12.93
C VAL A 92 3.92 9.06 13.89
N TYR A 93 3.09 8.20 13.35
CA TYR A 93 2.31 7.20 14.10
C TYR A 93 2.62 5.80 13.55
N THR A 94 3.48 5.07 14.25
CA THR A 94 3.94 3.74 13.83
C THR A 94 4.07 2.80 15.01
N GLY A 95 4.05 1.49 14.75
CA GLY A 95 4.25 0.49 15.79
C GLY A 95 5.61 0.55 16.49
N LYS A 96 6.61 1.20 15.88
CA LYS A 96 7.96 1.38 16.46
C LYS A 96 7.96 2.33 17.65
N GLU A 97 7.08 3.34 17.64
CA GLU A 97 7.04 4.38 18.66
C GLU A 97 6.42 3.94 20.00
N GLY A 98 5.79 2.77 20.04
CA GLY A 98 5.13 2.24 21.22
C GLY A 98 3.78 2.90 21.53
N LYS A 99 2.97 2.21 22.34
CA LYS A 99 1.57 2.62 22.61
C LYS A 99 1.46 3.98 23.31
N LYS A 100 2.33 4.26 24.28
CA LYS A 100 2.28 5.52 25.05
C LYS A 100 2.55 6.73 24.18
N LYS A 101 3.62 6.70 23.38
CA LYS A 101 3.99 7.80 22.47
C LYS A 101 2.94 7.99 21.38
N ASN A 102 2.45 6.90 20.80
CA ASN A 102 1.38 6.96 19.79
C ASN A 102 0.10 7.59 20.35
N ARG A 103 -0.28 7.32 21.60
CA ARG A 103 -1.44 7.96 22.23
C ARG A 103 -1.24 9.47 22.35
N ILE A 104 -0.09 9.91 22.85
CA ILE A 104 0.24 11.34 22.96
C ILE A 104 0.18 11.99 21.58
N THR A 105 0.81 11.39 20.57
CA THR A 105 0.79 11.84 19.18
C THR A 105 -0.63 12.05 18.65
N LEU A 106 -1.54 11.11 18.92
CA LEU A 106 -2.94 11.23 18.51
C LEU A 106 -3.68 12.33 19.26
N GLU A 107 -3.46 12.45 20.56
CA GLU A 107 -4.04 13.50 21.39
C GLU A 107 -3.60 14.90 20.95
N GLU A 108 -2.32 15.09 20.66
CA GLU A 108 -1.79 16.35 20.11
C GLU A 108 -2.36 16.65 18.73
N PHE A 109 -2.32 15.68 17.81
CA PHE A 109 -2.86 15.86 16.45
C PHE A 109 -4.36 16.13 16.45
N SER A 110 -5.12 15.53 17.38
CA SER A 110 -6.57 15.77 17.47
C SER A 110 -6.95 17.20 17.78
N LYS A 111 -6.09 17.92 18.53
CA LYS A 111 -6.31 19.33 18.92
C LYS A 111 -6.04 20.33 17.79
N LEU A 112 -5.34 19.91 16.74
CA LEU A 112 -5.04 20.78 15.60
C LEU A 112 -6.28 20.97 14.72
N SER A 113 -6.39 22.13 14.09
CA SER A 113 -7.37 22.39 13.03
C SER A 113 -6.91 21.86 11.66
N SER A 114 -5.59 21.83 11.43
CA SER A 114 -4.96 21.30 10.21
C SER A 114 -3.61 20.66 10.54
N GLY A 115 -3.08 19.86 9.62
CA GLY A 115 -1.78 19.22 9.77
C GLY A 115 -1.76 17.79 9.24
N CYS A 116 -0.61 17.14 9.35
CA CYS A 116 -0.39 15.79 8.82
C CYS A 116 -0.02 14.78 9.90
N ILE A 117 -0.55 13.58 9.76
CA ILE A 117 -0.10 12.40 10.50
C ILE A 117 0.33 11.30 9.51
N HIS A 118 1.54 10.81 9.68
CA HIS A 118 2.15 9.80 8.82
C HIS A 118 2.11 8.44 9.50
N SER A 119 1.36 7.52 8.92
CA SER A 119 1.14 6.21 9.49
C SER A 119 1.65 5.08 8.60
N CYS A 120 1.97 3.95 9.21
CA CYS A 120 2.18 2.69 8.50
C CYS A 120 0.90 1.86 8.52
N LYS A 121 0.71 0.99 7.54
CA LYS A 121 -0.50 0.17 7.30
C LYS A 121 -1.19 -0.43 8.52
N MET A 122 -0.44 -0.82 9.53
CA MET A 122 -0.98 -1.51 10.72
C MET A 122 -1.71 -0.58 11.69
N ALA A 123 -1.58 0.72 11.54
CA ALA A 123 -2.16 1.68 12.49
C ALA A 123 -3.57 2.13 12.11
N ILE A 124 -4.09 1.74 10.95
CA ILE A 124 -5.41 2.16 10.44
C ILE A 124 -6.55 1.68 11.35
N GLU A 125 -6.40 0.52 11.99
CA GLU A 125 -7.47 -0.09 12.78
C GLU A 125 -7.77 0.67 14.09
N GLY A 126 -6.83 1.49 14.59
CA GLY A 126 -6.95 2.27 15.82
C GLY A 126 -7.15 3.79 15.64
N LEU A 127 -7.10 4.30 14.40
CA LEU A 127 -7.25 5.73 14.13
C LEU A 127 -8.73 6.13 14.10
N ASN A 128 -9.22 6.67 15.19
CA ASN A 128 -10.52 7.34 15.24
C ASN A 128 -10.30 8.86 15.29
N LEU A 129 -10.10 9.47 14.13
CA LEU A 129 -9.89 10.91 13.98
C LEU A 129 -11.08 11.48 13.16
N PRO A 130 -12.11 12.03 13.82
CA PRO A 130 -13.35 12.42 13.16
C PRO A 130 -13.19 13.55 12.14
N ASP A 131 -12.15 14.38 12.29
CA ASP A 131 -11.94 15.58 11.47
C ASP A 131 -10.98 15.37 10.29
N LEU A 132 -10.56 14.12 10.01
CA LEU A 132 -9.75 13.82 8.84
C LEU A 132 -10.53 14.11 7.55
N THR A 133 -9.97 14.94 6.70
CA THR A 133 -10.58 15.33 5.41
C THR A 133 -9.80 14.85 4.22
N VAL A 134 -8.52 14.56 4.37
CA VAL A 134 -7.66 14.06 3.29
C VAL A 134 -6.93 12.80 3.71
N GLY A 135 -7.02 11.77 2.89
CA GLY A 135 -6.22 10.54 3.03
C GLY A 135 -5.32 10.33 1.83
N ILE A 136 -4.07 9.94 2.07
CA ILE A 136 -3.09 9.64 1.00
C ILE A 136 -2.51 8.24 1.24
N MET A 137 -2.78 7.32 0.34
CA MET A 137 -2.23 5.97 0.40
C MET A 137 -1.06 5.81 -0.55
N LEU A 138 0.13 5.55 -0.01
CA LEU A 138 1.35 5.37 -0.79
C LEU A 138 1.64 3.89 -1.10
N GLY A 139 1.10 2.96 -0.34
CA GLY A 139 1.34 1.55 -0.55
C GLY A 139 0.06 0.72 -0.48
N ILE A 140 -0.31 0.11 -1.58
CA ILE A 140 -1.40 -0.86 -1.65
C ILE A 140 -0.85 -2.29 -1.68
N ASP A 141 -1.66 -3.24 -1.28
CA ASP A 141 -1.37 -4.67 -1.42
C ASP A 141 -2.57 -5.44 -1.96
N SER A 142 -2.41 -6.76 -2.13
CA SER A 142 -3.45 -7.62 -2.67
C SER A 142 -4.66 -7.82 -1.75
N SER A 143 -4.58 -7.48 -0.47
CA SER A 143 -5.69 -7.55 0.48
C SER A 143 -6.60 -6.33 0.33
N LYS A 144 -7.34 -6.30 -0.73
CA LYS A 144 -8.14 -5.22 -1.31
C LYS A 144 -9.17 -4.62 -0.35
N THR A 145 -9.88 -5.48 0.32
CA THR A 145 -11.05 -5.13 1.12
C THR A 145 -10.66 -4.30 2.34
N LYS A 146 -9.52 -4.59 2.96
CA LYS A 146 -9.09 -3.89 4.18
C LYS A 146 -8.68 -2.45 3.93
N ALA A 147 -7.95 -2.17 2.85
CA ALA A 147 -7.54 -0.80 2.53
C ALA A 147 -8.75 0.08 2.22
N ILE A 148 -9.65 -0.36 1.33
CA ILE A 148 -10.85 0.39 0.94
C ILE A 148 -11.85 0.50 2.10
N GLN A 149 -12.04 -0.54 2.89
CA GLN A 149 -12.89 -0.50 4.08
C GLN A 149 -12.33 0.44 5.17
N SER A 150 -11.01 0.48 5.33
CA SER A 150 -10.37 1.44 6.23
C SER A 150 -10.55 2.87 5.75
N LEU A 151 -10.58 3.09 4.44
CA LEU A 151 -10.89 4.37 3.80
C LEU A 151 -12.32 4.83 4.11
N GLY A 152 -13.29 3.96 3.96
CA GLY A 152 -14.68 4.26 4.32
C GLY A 152 -14.87 4.63 5.78
N ARG A 153 -13.99 4.17 6.68
CA ARG A 153 -14.00 4.58 8.10
C ARG A 153 -13.41 5.97 8.32
N ILE A 154 -12.34 6.32 7.60
CA ILE A 154 -11.69 7.63 7.68
C ILE A 154 -12.53 8.71 7.02
N CYS A 155 -13.19 8.35 5.92
CA CYS A 155 -14.10 9.22 5.18
C CYS A 155 -15.51 9.29 5.78
N ARG A 156 -15.75 8.72 6.98
CA ARG A 156 -17.07 8.87 7.64
C ARG A 156 -17.40 10.34 7.81
N LEU A 157 -18.55 10.70 7.28
CA LEU A 157 -19.14 12.01 7.47
C LEU A 157 -19.41 12.21 8.97
N SER A 158 -18.62 13.04 9.63
CA SER A 158 -18.99 13.62 10.91
C SER A 158 -19.94 14.80 10.66
N LYS A 159 -20.81 15.13 11.62
CA LYS A 159 -21.71 16.30 11.52
C LYS A 159 -20.88 17.55 11.14
N GLY A 160 -21.23 18.19 10.02
CA GLY A 160 -20.52 19.39 9.51
C GLY A 160 -19.41 19.14 8.50
N LYS A 161 -19.09 17.89 8.15
CA LYS A 161 -18.06 17.53 7.17
C LYS A 161 -18.69 17.48 5.78
N LEU A 162 -18.27 18.40 4.88
CA LEU A 162 -18.78 18.52 3.51
C LEU A 162 -18.25 17.41 2.57
N GLY A 163 -17.26 16.62 2.99
CA GLY A 163 -16.66 15.55 2.17
C GLY A 163 -15.25 15.20 2.64
N ALA A 164 -14.69 14.17 2.04
CA ALA A 164 -13.30 13.79 2.22
C ALA A 164 -12.68 13.41 0.87
N GLU A 165 -11.44 13.84 0.66
CA GLU A 165 -10.64 13.46 -0.51
C GLU A 165 -9.75 12.28 -0.15
N PHE A 166 -9.63 11.34 -1.07
CA PHE A 166 -8.74 10.21 -0.88
C PHE A 166 -7.92 9.93 -2.13
N PHE A 167 -6.61 10.00 -1.98
CA PHE A 167 -5.65 9.76 -3.04
C PHE A 167 -4.95 8.42 -2.84
N THR A 168 -4.97 7.56 -3.85
CA THR A 168 -4.17 6.33 -3.87
C THR A 168 -3.09 6.45 -4.94
N LEU A 169 -1.83 6.45 -4.52
CA LEU A 169 -0.69 6.61 -5.41
C LEU A 169 -0.24 5.25 -5.94
N VAL A 170 -0.32 5.09 -7.24
CA VAL A 170 -0.03 3.83 -7.95
C VAL A 170 1.05 4.06 -9.00
N ILE A 171 2.02 3.19 -9.07
CA ILE A 171 2.98 3.18 -10.19
C ILE A 171 2.37 2.40 -11.34
N ASN A 172 2.18 3.09 -12.46
CA ASN A 172 1.59 2.50 -13.66
C ASN A 172 2.44 1.34 -14.21
N ASN A 173 1.79 0.40 -14.91
CA ASN A 173 2.40 -0.82 -15.46
C ASN A 173 3.09 -1.71 -14.41
N THR A 174 2.58 -1.71 -13.19
CA THR A 174 3.04 -2.57 -12.11
C THR A 174 1.91 -3.44 -11.54
N VAL A 175 2.26 -4.31 -10.61
CA VAL A 175 1.27 -5.10 -9.87
C VAL A 175 0.22 -4.25 -9.15
N GLU A 176 0.55 -3.02 -8.76
CA GLU A 176 -0.39 -2.10 -8.10
C GLU A 176 -1.52 -1.69 -9.04
N THR A 177 -1.23 -1.49 -10.33
CA THR A 177 -2.26 -1.21 -11.34
C THR A 177 -3.31 -2.33 -11.38
N LYS A 178 -2.86 -3.58 -11.35
CA LYS A 178 -3.75 -4.75 -11.31
C LYS A 178 -4.60 -4.79 -10.03
N TRP A 179 -4.00 -4.46 -8.88
CA TRP A 179 -4.73 -4.40 -7.61
C TRP A 179 -5.79 -3.30 -7.60
N MET A 180 -5.48 -2.13 -8.17
CA MET A 180 -6.45 -1.03 -8.31
C MET A 180 -7.60 -1.36 -9.25
N GLN A 181 -7.33 -2.01 -10.38
CA GLN A 181 -8.38 -2.46 -11.31
C GLN A 181 -9.38 -3.38 -10.62
N ASN A 182 -8.86 -4.31 -9.86
CA ASN A 182 -9.70 -5.24 -9.12
C ASN A 182 -10.49 -4.57 -7.97
N ALA A 183 -10.03 -3.44 -7.43
CA ALA A 183 -10.73 -2.68 -6.39
C ALA A 183 -11.83 -1.77 -6.95
N LYS A 184 -11.83 -1.52 -8.27
CA LYS A 184 -12.73 -0.58 -8.96
C LYS A 184 -14.19 -1.06 -9.05
N THR A 185 -14.46 -2.31 -8.75
CA THR A 185 -15.78 -2.91 -8.98
C THR A 185 -16.91 -2.32 -8.12
N ASP A 186 -16.60 -1.69 -6.97
CA ASP A 186 -17.61 -1.31 -5.98
C ASP A 186 -17.64 0.20 -5.63
N SER A 187 -16.83 1.05 -6.26
CA SER A 187 -16.75 2.48 -5.90
C SER A 187 -16.46 3.37 -7.12
N LYS A 188 -16.96 4.59 -7.08
CA LYS A 188 -16.63 5.63 -8.06
C LYS A 188 -15.17 6.08 -7.86
N ILE A 189 -14.23 5.34 -8.45
CA ILE A 189 -12.81 5.67 -8.43
C ILE A 189 -12.45 6.31 -9.76
N GLU A 190 -11.98 7.54 -9.71
CA GLU A 190 -11.40 8.24 -10.85
C GLU A 190 -9.90 7.94 -10.92
N ILE A 191 -9.41 7.64 -12.11
CA ILE A 191 -7.98 7.42 -12.35
C ILE A 191 -7.48 8.60 -13.16
N ILE A 192 -6.49 9.30 -12.63
CA ILE A 192 -5.83 10.43 -13.26
C ILE A 192 -4.32 10.22 -13.26
N ASP A 193 -3.61 10.82 -14.19
CA ASP A 193 -2.15 10.93 -14.15
C ASP A 193 -1.69 12.10 -13.27
N VAL A 194 -0.39 12.21 -13.07
CA VAL A 194 0.19 13.25 -12.21
C VAL A 194 -0.06 14.66 -12.78
N ALA A 195 -0.11 14.83 -14.10
CA ALA A 195 -0.39 16.13 -14.71
C ALA A 195 -1.82 16.60 -14.42
N ASN A 196 -2.78 15.69 -14.54
CA ASN A 196 -4.18 15.97 -14.19
C ASN A 196 -4.39 16.10 -12.67
N LEU A 197 -3.58 15.42 -11.84
CA LEU A 197 -3.59 15.64 -10.40
C LEU A 197 -3.34 17.12 -10.05
N TYR A 198 -2.38 17.77 -10.68
CA TYR A 198 -2.14 19.19 -10.44
C TYR A 198 -3.33 20.08 -10.83
N LYS A 199 -4.06 19.74 -11.88
CA LYS A 199 -5.32 20.43 -12.22
C LYS A 199 -6.38 20.22 -11.14
N VAL A 200 -6.57 18.99 -10.66
CA VAL A 200 -7.49 18.68 -9.54
C VAL A 200 -7.15 19.49 -8.30
N LEU A 201 -5.86 19.55 -7.94
CA LEU A 201 -5.41 20.29 -6.76
C LEU A 201 -5.67 21.78 -6.86
N ARG A 202 -5.63 22.36 -8.08
CA ARG A 202 -5.95 23.77 -8.38
C ARG A 202 -7.45 24.04 -8.61
N GLY A 203 -8.29 23.01 -8.62
CA GLY A 203 -9.70 23.16 -8.97
C GLY A 203 -9.96 23.45 -10.46
N GLU A 204 -9.00 23.10 -11.32
CA GLU A 204 -9.11 23.26 -12.77
C GLU A 204 -9.79 22.04 -13.43
N PRO A 205 -10.40 22.21 -14.61
CA PRO A 205 -10.90 21.08 -15.38
C PRO A 205 -9.79 20.06 -15.68
N TYR A 206 -10.06 18.79 -15.52
CA TYR A 206 -9.12 17.70 -15.71
C TYR A 206 -9.71 16.56 -16.53
N GLU A 207 -8.84 15.73 -17.07
CA GLU A 207 -9.23 14.54 -17.85
C GLU A 207 -8.95 13.26 -17.07
N LEU A 208 -9.87 12.30 -17.17
CA LEU A 208 -9.67 10.98 -16.64
C LEU A 208 -8.64 10.21 -17.48
N TYR A 209 -7.82 9.42 -16.83
CA TYR A 209 -6.84 8.59 -17.49
C TYR A 209 -7.52 7.46 -18.27
N ASN A 210 -7.64 7.65 -19.59
CA ASN A 210 -8.40 6.78 -20.50
C ASN A 210 -7.55 5.72 -21.22
N ARG A 211 -6.27 5.58 -20.86
CA ARG A 211 -5.46 4.49 -21.41
C ARG A 211 -6.13 3.17 -21.02
N LYS A 212 -6.65 2.43 -22.02
CA LYS A 212 -6.96 1.00 -21.85
C LYS A 212 -5.73 0.41 -21.15
N LEU A 213 -5.90 0.01 -19.88
CA LEU A 213 -4.84 -0.65 -19.14
C LEU A 213 -4.56 -1.92 -19.92
N ASN A 214 -3.55 -1.90 -20.80
CA ASN A 214 -3.20 -3.01 -21.65
C ASN A 214 -2.97 -4.20 -20.72
N ASN A 215 -3.72 -5.27 -20.96
CA ASN A 215 -3.48 -6.57 -20.35
C ASN A 215 -2.09 -7.04 -20.79
N TYR A 216 -1.07 -6.64 -20.05
CA TYR A 216 0.23 -7.29 -20.16
C TYR A 216 0.06 -8.68 -19.56
N THR A 217 -0.27 -9.62 -20.42
CA THR A 217 -0.08 -11.03 -20.16
C THR A 217 1.42 -11.24 -20.05
N PHE A 218 1.94 -11.30 -18.84
CA PHE A 218 3.26 -11.89 -18.64
C PHE A 218 3.12 -13.38 -19.00
N ARG A 219 3.53 -13.76 -20.20
CA ARG A 219 3.85 -15.15 -20.50
C ARG A 219 5.20 -15.40 -19.82
N PHE A 220 5.20 -16.29 -18.86
CA PHE A 220 6.41 -16.92 -18.31
C PHE A 220 6.81 -18.07 -19.25
#